data_8960266bbf68b3ac2e719e973f8a7960
#
_entry.id   8960266bbf68b3ac2e719e973f8a7960
#
_cell.length_a   1.000
_cell.length_b   1.000
_cell.length_c   1.000
_cell.angle_alpha   90.00
_cell.angle_beta   90.00
_cell.angle_gamma   90.00
#
_symmetry.space_group_name_H-M   'P 1'
#
loop_
_entity.id
_entity.type
_entity.pdbx_description
1 polymer ?
#
loop_
_entity_poly.entity_id
_entity_poly.type
_entity_poly.pdbx_seq_one_letter_code
_entity_poly.pdbx_strand_id
1 'polypeptide(L)'
;MRRFTITAEAALRANRDAAHGHGKLEVLPKIAVASLEDIATIYTPGAGFAVREIVDRPEALHELTAKDNTIAVVTDGTAVLGLGDVGPRAAIPVMEGKAAMFKLLVGIDAVALSVAARDGDHLVDLICALEPGFGGYNLEDVAAPSCFRVMEKLAGRLPIPVLHDDQYGTATMVTAALTNALTVTGRGAGETRVALNGAGAAATATVDLLRRFGVGDIIVNDRDGIIGRGRDYPEPHRAALAESTNADNRAGGLTEALRGADVFIGLSVADQATTEMIATMRPGPIVFALANPIPEIMPEAALAGGAAVVATGRYDYPNQCNNVLAFPGLLRGALDTRARGIDPAMCLAAARAIAAEVGAADLAPDRIVPTPLSATLYPAVAEATARAAVAAGLARHDPGPGWVADNTRRLRDQVARRQQSLEAPSRAG
;
A
#
# COMPACT_ATOMS: atom_id res chain seq x y z
N MET A 1 -17.02 -3.54 18.30
CA MET A 1 -17.15 -3.54 16.83
C MET A 1 -18.20 -4.59 16.41
N ARG A 2 -19.15 -4.26 15.53
CA ARG A 2 -20.05 -5.29 14.99
C ARG A 2 -19.23 -6.19 14.07
N ARG A 3 -19.08 -7.49 14.40
CA ARG A 3 -18.52 -8.47 13.47
C ARG A 3 -19.52 -8.60 12.31
N PHE A 4 -19.07 -8.34 11.09
CA PHE A 4 -19.83 -8.61 9.87
C PHE A 4 -19.07 -9.64 9.03
N THR A 5 -19.80 -10.51 8.36
CA THR A 5 -19.21 -11.54 7.50
C THR A 5 -19.52 -11.19 6.05
N ILE A 6 -18.48 -11.07 5.24
CA ILE A 6 -18.63 -10.93 3.80
C ILE A 6 -18.93 -12.30 3.22
N THR A 7 -20.08 -12.43 2.58
CA THR A 7 -20.43 -13.65 1.83
C THR A 7 -19.91 -13.57 0.40
N ALA A 8 -19.61 -14.72 -0.20
CA ALA A 8 -19.23 -14.79 -1.62
C ALA A 8 -20.31 -14.15 -2.52
N GLU A 9 -21.59 -14.36 -2.18
CA GLU A 9 -22.70 -13.76 -2.91
C GLU A 9 -22.68 -12.22 -2.84
N ALA A 10 -22.48 -11.62 -1.66
CA ALA A 10 -22.40 -10.18 -1.50
C ALA A 10 -21.21 -9.59 -2.27
N ALA A 11 -20.04 -10.23 -2.21
CA ALA A 11 -18.86 -9.82 -2.96
C ALA A 11 -19.07 -9.92 -4.48
N LEU A 12 -19.67 -11.01 -4.97
CA LEU A 12 -19.98 -11.17 -6.39
C LEU A 12 -21.06 -10.19 -6.86
N ARG A 13 -22.05 -9.86 -6.02
CA ARG A 13 -23.08 -8.85 -6.32
C ARG A 13 -22.43 -7.49 -6.55
N ALA A 14 -21.48 -7.07 -5.72
CA ALA A 14 -20.77 -5.81 -5.89
C ALA A 14 -20.01 -5.69 -7.23
N ASN A 15 -19.68 -6.82 -7.87
CA ASN A 15 -19.06 -6.84 -9.21
C ASN A 15 -20.11 -7.01 -10.34
N ARG A 16 -21.37 -7.33 -10.03
CA ARG A 16 -22.44 -7.61 -11.00
C ARG A 16 -23.56 -6.59 -10.96
N ASP A 17 -23.34 -5.44 -10.32
CA ASP A 17 -24.40 -4.43 -10.23
C ASP A 17 -24.85 -4.01 -11.63
N ALA A 18 -26.05 -4.47 -12.01
CA ALA A 18 -26.59 -4.25 -13.34
C ALA A 18 -27.23 -2.87 -13.50
N ALA A 19 -27.40 -2.11 -12.42
CA ALA A 19 -28.02 -0.78 -12.50
C ALA A 19 -27.06 0.25 -13.15
N HIS A 20 -25.75 0.05 -12.96
CA HIS A 20 -24.70 0.94 -13.46
C HIS A 20 -23.70 0.23 -14.39
N GLY A 21 -23.95 -1.03 -14.76
CA GLY A 21 -23.06 -1.88 -15.53
C GLY A 21 -22.26 -2.86 -14.66
N HIS A 22 -21.36 -3.63 -15.28
CA HIS A 22 -20.53 -4.59 -14.58
C HIS A 22 -19.19 -3.96 -14.13
N GLY A 23 -18.59 -4.51 -13.08
CA GLY A 23 -17.35 -4.02 -12.50
C GLY A 23 -17.57 -2.93 -11.43
N LYS A 24 -16.50 -2.31 -10.97
CA LYS A 24 -16.52 -1.32 -9.89
C LYS A 24 -16.19 0.11 -10.34
N LEU A 25 -15.85 0.28 -11.61
CA LEU A 25 -15.36 1.53 -12.16
C LEU A 25 -16.13 1.93 -13.41
N GLU A 26 -16.31 3.21 -13.57
CA GLU A 26 -16.73 3.86 -14.81
C GLU A 26 -15.87 5.09 -15.08
N VAL A 27 -15.81 5.51 -16.34
CA VAL A 27 -15.10 6.74 -16.75
C VAL A 27 -16.13 7.81 -17.10
N LEU A 28 -16.11 8.91 -16.37
CA LEU A 28 -17.00 10.05 -16.58
C LEU A 28 -16.20 11.30 -16.96
N PRO A 29 -16.65 12.07 -17.95
CA PRO A 29 -16.05 13.36 -18.27
C PRO A 29 -16.22 14.35 -17.11
N LYS A 30 -15.25 15.24 -16.94
CA LYS A 30 -15.30 16.34 -15.94
C LYS A 30 -16.10 17.54 -16.44
N ILE A 31 -16.40 17.60 -17.74
CA ILE A 31 -17.00 18.71 -18.46
C ILE A 31 -18.40 18.32 -18.92
N ALA A 32 -19.35 19.24 -18.77
CA ALA A 32 -20.67 19.09 -19.37
C ALA A 32 -20.63 19.49 -20.85
N VAL A 33 -21.41 18.80 -21.68
CA VAL A 33 -21.58 19.09 -23.10
C VAL A 33 -23.07 19.26 -23.36
N ALA A 34 -23.46 20.45 -23.80
CA ALA A 34 -24.86 20.80 -24.10
C ALA A 34 -25.04 21.39 -25.52
N SER A 35 -23.96 21.70 -26.23
CA SER A 35 -24.00 22.37 -27.54
C SER A 35 -22.91 21.82 -28.48
N LEU A 36 -23.07 22.12 -29.79
CA LEU A 36 -22.02 21.85 -30.79
C LEU A 36 -20.75 22.68 -30.53
N GLU A 37 -20.91 23.85 -29.96
CA GLU A 37 -19.79 24.71 -29.57
C GLU A 37 -18.98 24.08 -28.44
N ASP A 38 -19.61 23.47 -27.45
CA ASP A 38 -18.94 22.72 -26.41
C ASP A 38 -18.12 21.56 -27.01
N ILE A 39 -18.71 20.79 -27.95
CA ILE A 39 -18.02 19.70 -28.65
C ILE A 39 -16.79 20.25 -29.39
N ALA A 40 -16.96 21.34 -30.16
CA ALA A 40 -15.87 21.96 -30.90
C ALA A 40 -14.76 22.46 -29.99
N THR A 41 -15.11 22.96 -28.81
CA THR A 41 -14.17 23.46 -27.80
C THR A 41 -13.34 22.32 -27.16
N ILE A 42 -13.98 21.22 -26.77
CA ILE A 42 -13.28 20.15 -26.04
C ILE A 42 -12.62 19.12 -26.95
N TYR A 43 -13.01 19.04 -28.23
CA TYR A 43 -12.51 18.05 -29.18
C TYR A 43 -11.87 18.72 -30.40
N THR A 44 -12.57 18.85 -31.54
CA THR A 44 -12.01 19.39 -32.77
C THR A 44 -12.80 20.65 -33.18
N PRO A 45 -12.15 21.80 -33.33
CA PRO A 45 -10.69 22.08 -33.35
C PRO A 45 -10.05 22.43 -32.01
N GLY A 46 -10.82 22.62 -30.93
CA GLY A 46 -10.37 23.17 -29.64
C GLY A 46 -9.17 22.44 -29.03
N ALA A 47 -9.17 21.11 -29.02
CA ALA A 47 -8.05 20.32 -28.49
C ALA A 47 -6.71 20.64 -29.18
N GLY A 48 -6.72 21.07 -30.46
CA GLY A 48 -5.52 21.48 -31.17
C GLY A 48 -4.78 22.68 -30.55
N PHE A 49 -5.48 23.55 -29.84
CA PHE A 49 -4.84 24.66 -29.11
C PHE A 49 -4.05 24.15 -27.91
N ALA A 50 -4.62 23.23 -27.13
CA ALA A 50 -3.90 22.60 -26.02
C ALA A 50 -2.67 21.82 -26.51
N VAL A 51 -2.77 21.09 -27.64
CA VAL A 51 -1.63 20.38 -28.23
C VAL A 51 -0.50 21.35 -28.59
N ARG A 52 -0.80 22.48 -29.25
CA ARG A 52 0.22 23.49 -29.59
C ARG A 52 0.86 24.07 -28.34
N GLU A 53 0.07 24.44 -27.35
CA GLU A 53 0.59 24.97 -26.09
C GLU A 53 1.58 23.99 -25.42
N ILE A 54 1.28 22.68 -25.41
CA ILE A 54 2.19 21.65 -24.86
C ILE A 54 3.45 21.49 -25.71
N VAL A 55 3.35 21.63 -27.05
CA VAL A 55 4.53 21.59 -27.93
C VAL A 55 5.45 22.78 -27.67
N ASP A 56 4.87 23.98 -27.51
CA ASP A 56 5.62 25.22 -27.31
C ASP A 56 6.14 25.33 -25.84
N ARG A 57 5.39 24.79 -24.89
CA ARG A 57 5.69 24.83 -23.44
C ARG A 57 5.38 23.45 -22.83
N PRO A 58 6.34 22.51 -22.84
CA PRO A 58 6.12 21.10 -22.39
C PRO A 58 5.54 20.97 -20.97
N GLU A 59 5.85 21.89 -20.06
CA GLU A 59 5.29 21.89 -18.69
C GLU A 59 3.77 22.17 -18.65
N ALA A 60 3.19 22.75 -19.70
CA ALA A 60 1.75 22.92 -19.82
C ALA A 60 0.99 21.58 -19.84
N LEU A 61 1.66 20.47 -20.10
CA LEU A 61 1.11 19.11 -19.94
C LEU A 61 0.46 18.91 -18.58
N HIS A 62 1.09 19.41 -17.53
CA HIS A 62 0.63 19.32 -16.15
C HIS A 62 -0.59 20.18 -15.82
N GLU A 63 -0.80 21.24 -16.60
CA GLU A 63 -1.92 22.18 -16.43
C GLU A 63 -3.13 21.78 -17.30
N LEU A 64 -2.85 21.28 -18.50
CA LEU A 64 -3.85 21.09 -19.56
C LEU A 64 -4.37 19.66 -19.66
N THR A 65 -3.80 18.72 -18.88
CA THR A 65 -4.21 17.31 -18.93
C THR A 65 -4.53 16.75 -17.53
N ALA A 66 -5.11 15.56 -17.51
CA ALA A 66 -5.40 14.83 -16.28
C ALA A 66 -4.17 14.07 -15.71
N LYS A 67 -3.01 14.14 -16.35
CA LYS A 67 -1.81 13.33 -16.03
C LYS A 67 -1.46 13.39 -14.55
N ASP A 68 -1.40 14.57 -13.96
CA ASP A 68 -0.99 14.78 -12.56
C ASP A 68 -1.97 14.21 -11.52
N ASN A 69 -3.18 13.84 -11.94
CA ASN A 69 -4.15 13.17 -11.07
C ASN A 69 -4.45 11.73 -11.50
N THR A 70 -3.75 11.21 -12.51
CA THR A 70 -4.04 9.88 -13.07
C THR A 70 -2.88 8.93 -12.84
N ILE A 71 -3.15 7.76 -12.27
CA ILE A 71 -2.19 6.66 -12.11
C ILE A 71 -2.69 5.41 -12.81
N ALA A 72 -1.77 4.47 -13.10
CA ALA A 72 -2.16 3.11 -13.40
C ALA A 72 -1.91 2.18 -12.21
N VAL A 73 -2.87 1.30 -11.93
CA VAL A 73 -2.71 0.15 -11.04
C VAL A 73 -2.38 -1.04 -11.93
N VAL A 74 -1.14 -1.49 -11.89
CA VAL A 74 -0.58 -2.46 -12.84
C VAL A 74 -0.32 -3.79 -12.16
N THR A 75 -0.76 -4.88 -12.80
CA THR A 75 -0.48 -6.25 -12.37
C THR A 75 -0.20 -7.16 -13.56
N ASP A 76 0.60 -8.20 -13.36
CA ASP A 76 0.71 -9.36 -14.23
C ASP A 76 -0.08 -10.58 -13.69
N GLY A 77 -0.65 -10.46 -12.48
CA GLY A 77 -1.48 -11.46 -11.83
C GLY A 77 -0.72 -12.67 -11.27
N THR A 78 0.58 -12.52 -11.00
CA THR A 78 1.44 -13.64 -10.57
C THR A 78 1.42 -13.90 -9.05
N ALA A 79 0.81 -13.01 -8.22
CA ALA A 79 0.76 -13.17 -6.75
C ALA A 79 -0.55 -12.67 -6.12
N VAL A 80 -1.70 -13.06 -6.65
CA VAL A 80 -3.00 -12.51 -6.28
C VAL A 80 -3.52 -13.07 -4.95
N LEU A 81 -3.71 -12.22 -3.92
CA LEU A 81 -4.50 -12.45 -2.69
C LEU A 81 -4.35 -13.86 -2.04
N GLY A 82 -3.15 -14.44 -2.02
CA GLY A 82 -2.95 -15.81 -1.51
C GLY A 82 -3.45 -16.92 -2.44
N LEU A 83 -4.00 -16.56 -3.61
CA LEU A 83 -4.35 -17.53 -4.68
C LEU A 83 -3.15 -17.86 -5.57
N GLY A 84 -2.07 -17.08 -5.48
CA GLY A 84 -0.87 -17.24 -6.27
C GLY A 84 -1.00 -16.73 -7.70
N ASP A 85 -0.36 -17.41 -8.64
CA ASP A 85 -0.40 -17.07 -10.06
C ASP A 85 -1.74 -17.49 -10.68
N VAL A 86 -2.63 -16.52 -10.83
CA VAL A 86 -3.96 -16.71 -11.48
C VAL A 86 -4.02 -16.04 -12.85
N GLY A 87 -2.96 -15.32 -13.20
CA GLY A 87 -2.83 -14.57 -14.45
C GLY A 87 -3.62 -13.25 -14.48
N PRO A 88 -3.30 -12.38 -15.46
CA PRO A 88 -3.78 -11.00 -15.47
C PRO A 88 -5.30 -10.85 -15.61
N ARG A 89 -5.99 -11.79 -16.28
CA ARG A 89 -7.44 -11.70 -16.46
C ARG A 89 -8.21 -11.89 -15.15
N ALA A 90 -7.80 -12.86 -14.33
CA ALA A 90 -8.45 -13.14 -13.06
C ALA A 90 -8.11 -12.07 -12.00
N ALA A 91 -7.02 -11.32 -12.16
CA ALA A 91 -6.62 -10.22 -11.28
C ALA A 91 -7.45 -8.93 -11.47
N ILE A 92 -8.17 -8.75 -12.59
CA ILE A 92 -8.94 -7.52 -12.90
C ILE A 92 -9.81 -7.05 -11.73
N PRO A 93 -10.63 -7.90 -11.05
CA PRO A 93 -11.47 -7.43 -9.95
C PRO A 93 -10.71 -6.84 -8.76
N VAL A 94 -9.48 -7.28 -8.52
CA VAL A 94 -8.59 -6.73 -7.47
C VAL A 94 -8.12 -5.34 -7.88
N MET A 95 -7.67 -5.19 -9.13
CA MET A 95 -7.21 -3.91 -9.68
C MET A 95 -8.32 -2.85 -9.69
N GLU A 96 -9.54 -3.23 -10.05
CA GLU A 96 -10.70 -2.34 -9.95
C GLU A 96 -10.98 -1.93 -8.50
N GLY A 97 -10.90 -2.86 -7.56
CA GLY A 97 -11.04 -2.57 -6.13
C GLY A 97 -10.00 -1.58 -5.64
N LYS A 98 -8.73 -1.78 -6.02
CA LYS A 98 -7.61 -0.88 -5.69
C LYS A 98 -7.84 0.51 -6.30
N ALA A 99 -8.20 0.59 -7.56
CA ALA A 99 -8.49 1.85 -8.25
C ALA A 99 -9.68 2.60 -7.62
N ALA A 100 -10.73 1.89 -7.20
CA ALA A 100 -11.84 2.47 -6.46
C ALA A 100 -11.38 3.08 -5.12
N MET A 101 -10.49 2.41 -4.37
CA MET A 101 -9.93 2.97 -3.12
C MET A 101 -9.15 4.25 -3.38
N PHE A 102 -8.31 4.32 -4.41
CA PHE A 102 -7.63 5.55 -4.79
C PHE A 102 -8.60 6.70 -5.06
N LYS A 103 -9.68 6.41 -5.79
CA LYS A 103 -10.69 7.43 -6.08
C LYS A 103 -11.43 7.90 -4.84
N LEU A 104 -11.95 6.96 -4.04
CA LEU A 104 -12.79 7.25 -2.89
C LEU A 104 -12.03 7.95 -1.75
N LEU A 105 -10.78 7.55 -1.51
CA LEU A 105 -10.04 7.95 -0.33
C LEU A 105 -9.18 9.20 -0.53
N VAL A 106 -8.70 9.46 -1.76
CA VAL A 106 -7.81 10.58 -2.05
C VAL A 106 -8.09 11.30 -3.39
N GLY A 107 -9.15 10.91 -4.11
CA GLY A 107 -9.57 11.56 -5.36
C GLY A 107 -8.67 11.31 -6.57
N ILE A 108 -7.74 10.35 -6.51
CA ILE A 108 -6.90 9.96 -7.65
C ILE A 108 -7.75 9.20 -8.69
N ASP A 109 -7.59 9.56 -9.96
CA ASP A 109 -8.15 8.83 -11.09
C ASP A 109 -7.21 7.64 -11.39
N ALA A 110 -7.58 6.43 -10.98
CA ALA A 110 -6.76 5.24 -11.15
C ALA A 110 -7.32 4.33 -12.25
N VAL A 111 -6.46 3.90 -13.16
CA VAL A 111 -6.79 3.00 -14.26
C VAL A 111 -6.29 1.60 -13.93
N ALA A 112 -7.18 0.61 -13.90
CA ALA A 112 -6.82 -0.79 -13.71
C ALA A 112 -6.19 -1.35 -14.99
N LEU A 113 -4.91 -1.73 -14.93
CA LEU A 113 -4.14 -2.28 -16.04
C LEU A 113 -3.62 -3.68 -15.70
N SER A 114 -4.33 -4.70 -16.14
CA SER A 114 -3.87 -6.08 -16.09
C SER A 114 -3.14 -6.43 -17.38
N VAL A 115 -1.85 -6.75 -17.30
CA VAL A 115 -0.97 -6.92 -18.46
C VAL A 115 -0.51 -8.37 -18.62
N ALA A 116 -0.63 -8.91 -19.83
CA ALA A 116 -0.08 -10.21 -20.20
C ALA A 116 1.43 -10.08 -20.49
N ALA A 117 2.21 -9.83 -19.45
CA ALA A 117 3.67 -9.77 -19.55
C ALA A 117 4.24 -11.18 -19.74
N ARG A 118 5.30 -11.32 -20.55
CA ARG A 118 6.01 -12.60 -20.72
C ARG A 118 6.97 -12.90 -19.57
N ASP A 119 7.52 -11.83 -19.00
CA ASP A 119 8.46 -11.83 -17.89
C ASP A 119 8.53 -10.41 -17.28
N GLY A 120 9.32 -10.27 -16.21
CA GLY A 120 9.48 -8.98 -15.54
C GLY A 120 10.10 -7.89 -16.41
N ASP A 121 10.99 -8.24 -17.37
CA ASP A 121 11.61 -7.27 -18.28
C ASP A 121 10.59 -6.72 -19.28
N HIS A 122 9.75 -7.58 -19.82
CA HIS A 122 8.63 -7.17 -20.67
C HIS A 122 7.61 -6.31 -19.90
N LEU A 123 7.34 -6.62 -18.62
CA LEU A 123 6.50 -5.79 -17.77
C LEU A 123 7.09 -4.38 -17.62
N VAL A 124 8.40 -4.27 -17.36
CA VAL A 124 9.10 -2.98 -17.28
C VAL A 124 8.98 -2.19 -18.58
N ASP A 125 9.19 -2.83 -19.74
CA ASP A 125 9.10 -2.16 -21.04
C ASP A 125 7.68 -1.65 -21.32
N LEU A 126 6.65 -2.43 -21.01
CA LEU A 126 5.25 -2.01 -21.15
C LEU A 126 4.94 -0.79 -20.25
N ILE A 127 5.34 -0.83 -18.98
CA ILE A 127 5.11 0.28 -18.03
C ILE A 127 5.84 1.55 -18.52
N CYS A 128 7.10 1.43 -18.95
CA CYS A 128 7.85 2.56 -19.47
C CYS A 128 7.24 3.17 -20.73
N ALA A 129 6.68 2.35 -21.62
CA ALA A 129 6.03 2.83 -22.84
C ALA A 129 4.72 3.59 -22.56
N LEU A 130 4.06 3.31 -21.44
CA LEU A 130 2.81 3.97 -21.01
C LEU A 130 3.05 5.25 -20.19
N GLU A 131 4.28 5.57 -19.79
CA GLU A 131 4.61 6.70 -18.92
C GLU A 131 4.00 8.05 -19.36
N PRO A 132 3.98 8.41 -20.66
CA PRO A 132 3.45 9.72 -21.04
C PRO A 132 2.01 9.98 -20.59
N GLY A 133 1.19 8.94 -20.39
CA GLY A 133 -0.22 9.06 -19.99
C GLY A 133 -0.47 9.13 -18.49
N PHE A 134 0.52 8.87 -17.63
CA PHE A 134 0.33 8.71 -16.20
C PHE A 134 1.25 9.58 -15.36
N GLY A 135 0.76 10.07 -14.24
CA GLY A 135 1.54 10.80 -13.22
C GLY A 135 2.26 9.88 -12.25
N GLY A 136 1.91 8.60 -12.19
CA GLY A 136 2.53 7.59 -11.32
C GLY A 136 1.97 6.19 -11.55
N TYR A 137 2.58 5.21 -10.90
CA TYR A 137 2.19 3.81 -10.96
C TYR A 137 2.04 3.20 -9.57
N ASN A 138 1.04 2.35 -9.41
CA ASN A 138 0.93 1.37 -8.34
C ASN A 138 1.10 -0.02 -8.93
N LEU A 139 2.17 -0.74 -8.57
CA LEU A 139 2.32 -2.15 -8.88
C LEU A 139 1.63 -2.98 -7.82
N GLU A 140 0.90 -4.00 -8.25
CA GLU A 140 0.07 -4.85 -7.41
C GLU A 140 0.21 -6.31 -7.83
N ASP A 141 0.29 -7.22 -6.86
CA ASP A 141 0.26 -8.67 -7.10
C ASP A 141 1.33 -9.17 -8.09
N VAL A 142 2.53 -8.55 -8.09
CA VAL A 142 3.69 -9.01 -8.86
C VAL A 142 4.59 -9.85 -7.95
N ALA A 143 4.81 -11.12 -8.29
CA ALA A 143 5.47 -12.10 -7.44
C ALA A 143 6.95 -11.81 -7.20
N ALA A 144 7.43 -12.11 -5.98
CA ALA A 144 8.84 -12.25 -5.70
C ALA A 144 9.40 -13.54 -6.35
N PRO A 145 10.66 -13.55 -6.84
CA PRO A 145 11.65 -12.49 -6.76
C PRO A 145 11.58 -11.44 -7.89
N SER A 146 10.72 -11.65 -8.89
CA SER A 146 10.62 -10.79 -10.09
C SER A 146 10.32 -9.33 -9.73
N CYS A 147 9.46 -9.09 -8.75
CA CYS A 147 9.05 -7.75 -8.32
C CYS A 147 10.22 -6.86 -7.90
N PHE A 148 11.26 -7.41 -7.28
CA PHE A 148 12.44 -6.63 -6.86
C PHE A 148 13.20 -6.06 -8.06
N ARG A 149 13.46 -6.92 -9.07
CA ARG A 149 14.13 -6.52 -10.31
C ARG A 149 13.29 -5.55 -11.13
N VAL A 150 11.98 -5.76 -11.16
CA VAL A 150 11.03 -4.84 -11.83
C VAL A 150 11.11 -3.47 -11.20
N MET A 151 11.02 -3.36 -9.86
CA MET A 151 11.10 -2.09 -9.16
C MET A 151 12.45 -1.39 -9.35
N GLU A 152 13.56 -2.11 -9.26
CA GLU A 152 14.90 -1.57 -9.51
C GLU A 152 15.02 -0.94 -10.91
N LYS A 153 14.55 -1.66 -11.95
CA LYS A 153 14.60 -1.19 -13.33
C LYS A 153 13.67 0.01 -13.58
N LEU A 154 12.49 0.02 -12.99
CA LEU A 154 11.56 1.13 -13.13
C LEU A 154 12.09 2.39 -12.44
N ALA A 155 12.68 2.27 -11.25
CA ALA A 155 13.30 3.39 -10.54
C ALA A 155 14.45 4.05 -11.34
N GLY A 156 15.19 3.27 -12.13
CA GLY A 156 16.25 3.78 -12.99
C GLY A 156 15.78 4.37 -14.33
N ARG A 157 14.53 4.11 -14.74
CA ARG A 157 14.02 4.48 -16.07
C ARG A 157 12.88 5.52 -16.06
N LEU A 158 12.12 5.58 -14.98
CA LEU A 158 10.95 6.45 -14.88
C LEU A 158 11.21 7.69 -14.04
N PRO A 159 10.81 8.88 -14.52
CA PRO A 159 10.93 10.12 -13.76
C PRO A 159 9.67 10.42 -12.92
N ILE A 160 8.82 9.45 -12.66
CA ILE A 160 7.54 9.58 -11.93
C ILE A 160 7.46 8.55 -10.80
N PRO A 161 6.65 8.77 -9.77
CA PRO A 161 6.56 7.84 -8.64
C PRO A 161 6.01 6.48 -9.05
N VAL A 162 6.68 5.43 -8.60
CA VAL A 162 6.25 4.04 -8.68
C VAL A 162 6.20 3.48 -7.27
N LEU A 163 5.04 3.00 -6.85
CA LEU A 163 4.84 2.27 -5.59
C LEU A 163 4.56 0.81 -5.91
N HIS A 164 5.29 -0.11 -5.30
CA HIS A 164 4.85 -1.50 -5.22
C HIS A 164 4.16 -1.67 -3.86
N ASP A 165 2.83 -1.79 -3.88
CA ASP A 165 2.04 -1.74 -2.65
C ASP A 165 2.31 -2.93 -1.73
N ASP A 166 2.45 -4.14 -2.28
CA ASP A 166 2.81 -5.33 -1.48
C ASP A 166 4.17 -5.22 -0.81
N GLN A 167 5.05 -4.36 -1.30
CA GLN A 167 6.33 -4.05 -0.65
C GLN A 167 6.16 -2.89 0.34
N TYR A 168 6.20 -1.66 -0.15
CA TYR A 168 6.30 -0.48 0.70
C TYR A 168 4.96 0.02 1.26
N GLY A 169 3.82 -0.30 0.65
CA GLY A 169 2.51 -0.05 1.26
C GLY A 169 2.33 -0.87 2.52
N THR A 170 2.61 -2.18 2.42
CA THR A 170 2.58 -3.10 3.56
C THR A 170 3.61 -2.73 4.62
N ALA A 171 4.87 -2.47 4.24
CA ALA A 171 5.92 -2.08 5.19
C ALA A 171 5.59 -0.78 5.94
N THR A 172 5.01 0.21 5.26
CA THR A 172 4.57 1.47 5.85
C THR A 172 3.49 1.24 6.91
N MET A 173 2.48 0.45 6.59
CA MET A 173 1.39 0.11 7.50
C MET A 173 1.89 -0.69 8.71
N VAL A 174 2.76 -1.70 8.52
CA VAL A 174 3.37 -2.48 9.60
C VAL A 174 4.19 -1.57 10.52
N THR A 175 4.97 -0.65 9.97
CA THR A 175 5.77 0.30 10.75
C THR A 175 4.89 1.23 11.57
N ALA A 176 3.77 1.71 11.00
CA ALA A 176 2.79 2.53 11.72
C ALA A 176 2.16 1.76 12.90
N ALA A 177 1.70 0.54 12.66
CA ALA A 177 1.13 -0.32 13.70
C ALA A 177 2.15 -0.63 14.80
N LEU A 178 3.40 -0.93 14.42
CA LEU A 178 4.46 -1.21 15.38
C LEU A 178 4.79 0.02 16.23
N THR A 179 4.81 1.22 15.67
CA THR A 179 5.02 2.48 16.41
C THR A 179 4.07 2.58 17.60
N ASN A 180 2.78 2.36 17.37
CA ASN A 180 1.76 2.43 18.40
C ASN A 180 1.78 1.22 19.35
N ALA A 181 2.03 0.02 18.84
CA ALA A 181 2.15 -1.17 19.67
C ALA A 181 3.33 -1.09 20.65
N LEU A 182 4.47 -0.54 20.23
CA LEU A 182 5.61 -0.27 21.10
C LEU A 182 5.25 0.76 22.20
N THR A 183 4.52 1.81 21.84
CA THR A 183 4.04 2.81 22.83
C THR A 183 3.11 2.15 23.84
N VAL A 184 2.12 1.35 23.40
CA VAL A 184 1.17 0.64 24.30
C VAL A 184 1.89 -0.30 25.26
N THR A 185 2.96 -0.95 24.79
CA THR A 185 3.70 -1.94 25.59
C THR A 185 4.90 -1.33 26.35
N GLY A 186 5.15 -0.02 26.20
CA GLY A 186 6.25 0.69 26.87
C GLY A 186 7.64 0.25 26.39
N ARG A 187 7.78 -0.21 25.15
CA ARG A 187 9.04 -0.68 24.59
C ARG A 187 9.70 0.38 23.69
N GLY A 188 11.03 0.49 23.81
CA GLY A 188 11.84 1.28 22.88
C GLY A 188 12.15 0.49 21.60
N ALA A 189 12.09 1.12 20.44
CA ALA A 189 12.39 0.45 19.16
C ALA A 189 13.81 -0.14 19.13
N GLY A 190 14.82 0.60 19.59
CA GLY A 190 16.23 0.17 19.58
C GLY A 190 16.55 -1.02 20.49
N GLU A 191 15.68 -1.35 21.44
CA GLU A 191 15.83 -2.50 22.34
C GLU A 191 14.96 -3.69 21.92
N THR A 192 14.11 -3.48 20.91
CA THR A 192 13.13 -4.46 20.45
C THR A 192 13.78 -5.47 19.51
N ARG A 193 13.54 -6.76 19.77
CA ARG A 193 13.86 -7.87 18.86
C ARG A 193 12.60 -8.31 18.14
N VAL A 194 12.65 -8.30 16.81
CA VAL A 194 11.57 -8.73 15.92
C VAL A 194 11.89 -10.10 15.33
N ALA A 195 10.99 -11.06 15.46
CA ALA A 195 10.96 -12.29 14.67
C ALA A 195 9.98 -12.09 13.51
N LEU A 196 10.48 -12.11 12.28
CA LEU A 196 9.70 -11.91 11.08
C LEU A 196 9.64 -13.22 10.28
N ASN A 197 8.43 -13.71 9.99
CA ASN A 197 8.21 -14.93 9.22
C ASN A 197 7.78 -14.59 7.80
N GLY A 198 8.63 -14.93 6.85
CA GLY A 198 8.53 -14.65 5.42
C GLY A 198 9.79 -13.96 4.88
N ALA A 199 10.10 -14.18 3.61
CA ALA A 199 11.20 -13.54 2.89
C ALA A 199 10.77 -13.07 1.48
N GLY A 200 9.48 -12.83 1.30
CA GLY A 200 8.89 -12.33 0.06
C GLY A 200 8.91 -10.80 -0.05
N ALA A 201 8.08 -10.27 -0.95
CA ALA A 201 7.98 -8.84 -1.25
C ALA A 201 7.71 -7.99 0.00
N ALA A 202 6.65 -8.30 0.75
CA ALA A 202 6.26 -7.58 1.97
C ALA A 202 7.32 -7.67 3.06
N ALA A 203 7.86 -8.85 3.29
CA ALA A 203 8.83 -9.12 4.33
C ALA A 203 10.15 -8.34 4.11
N THR A 204 10.68 -8.38 2.89
CA THR A 204 11.93 -7.70 2.53
C THR A 204 11.81 -6.18 2.70
N ALA A 205 10.71 -5.58 2.22
CA ALA A 205 10.47 -4.15 2.40
C ALA A 205 10.22 -3.77 3.86
N THR A 206 9.54 -4.64 4.63
CA THR A 206 9.32 -4.43 6.06
C THR A 206 10.64 -4.43 6.84
N VAL A 207 11.55 -5.35 6.55
CA VAL A 207 12.89 -5.36 7.16
C VAL A 207 13.64 -4.06 6.86
N ASP A 208 13.65 -3.60 5.59
CA ASP A 208 14.30 -2.33 5.24
C ASP A 208 13.73 -1.16 6.04
N LEU A 209 12.40 -1.06 6.09
CA LEU A 209 11.76 0.07 6.74
C LEU A 209 11.90 0.04 8.28
N LEU A 210 11.80 -1.13 8.91
CA LEU A 210 11.99 -1.31 10.34
C LEU A 210 13.43 -1.02 10.79
N ARG A 211 14.44 -1.39 10.00
CA ARG A 211 15.83 -1.04 10.27
C ARG A 211 16.04 0.48 10.23
N ARG A 212 15.46 1.16 9.25
CA ARG A 212 15.50 2.63 9.16
C ARG A 212 14.67 3.31 10.26
N PHE A 213 13.64 2.65 10.74
CA PHE A 213 12.85 3.08 11.90
C PHE A 213 13.63 2.97 13.20
N GLY A 214 14.68 2.13 13.24
CA GLY A 214 15.58 1.97 14.37
C GLY A 214 15.27 0.77 15.27
N VAL A 215 14.64 -0.29 14.74
CA VAL A 215 14.48 -1.56 15.46
C VAL A 215 15.86 -2.17 15.77
N GLY A 216 16.03 -2.71 16.99
CA GLY A 216 17.32 -3.18 17.49
C GLY A 216 17.87 -4.40 16.78
N ASP A 217 17.07 -5.46 16.63
CA ASP A 217 17.45 -6.67 15.92
C ASP A 217 16.23 -7.29 15.21
N ILE A 218 16.45 -7.85 14.03
CA ILE A 218 15.42 -8.55 13.26
C ILE A 218 15.93 -9.92 12.88
N ILE A 219 15.19 -10.96 13.23
CA ILE A 219 15.46 -12.34 12.83
C ILE A 219 14.42 -12.74 11.79
N VAL A 220 14.87 -12.95 10.55
CA VAL A 220 13.99 -13.38 9.46
C VAL A 220 14.00 -14.90 9.38
N ASN A 221 12.82 -15.50 9.35
CA ASN A 221 12.61 -16.92 9.11
C ASN A 221 11.82 -17.12 7.82
N ASP A 222 12.15 -18.13 7.07
CA ASP A 222 11.37 -18.56 5.90
C ASP A 222 11.13 -20.07 5.91
N ARG A 223 10.67 -20.63 4.80
CA ARG A 223 10.41 -22.07 4.66
C ARG A 223 11.64 -22.95 4.89
N ASP A 224 12.84 -22.40 4.70
CA ASP A 224 14.12 -23.11 4.87
C ASP A 224 14.76 -22.85 6.24
N GLY A 225 14.04 -22.17 7.14
CA GLY A 225 14.49 -21.80 8.49
C GLY A 225 14.99 -20.35 8.59
N ILE A 226 15.70 -20.05 9.68
CA ILE A 226 16.24 -18.72 9.96
C ILE A 226 17.27 -18.34 8.90
N ILE A 227 17.10 -17.15 8.31
CA ILE A 227 18.07 -16.57 7.38
C ILE A 227 19.27 -16.03 8.18
N GLY A 228 20.48 -16.46 7.78
CA GLY A 228 21.71 -16.08 8.45
C GLY A 228 22.94 -16.20 7.55
N ARG A 229 24.02 -15.58 8.00
CA ARG A 229 25.31 -15.57 7.29
C ARG A 229 25.90 -16.97 7.18
N GLY A 230 26.66 -17.20 6.12
CA GLY A 230 27.35 -18.47 5.87
C GLY A 230 26.53 -19.54 5.15
N ARG A 231 25.28 -19.19 4.75
CA ARG A 231 24.47 -20.01 3.82
C ARG A 231 24.50 -19.39 2.43
N ASP A 232 24.40 -20.22 1.41
CA ASP A 232 24.25 -19.76 0.03
C ASP A 232 22.76 -19.47 -0.26
N TYR A 233 22.49 -18.30 -0.83
CA TYR A 233 21.16 -17.85 -1.23
C TYR A 233 21.20 -17.45 -2.70
N PRO A 234 20.59 -18.23 -3.60
CA PRO A 234 20.55 -17.91 -5.03
C PRO A 234 19.83 -16.58 -5.31
N GLU A 235 18.84 -16.23 -4.47
CA GLU A 235 18.07 -15.01 -4.63
C GLU A 235 18.78 -13.82 -3.93
N PRO A 236 19.12 -12.74 -4.67
CA PRO A 236 19.86 -11.60 -4.11
C PRO A 236 19.22 -10.95 -2.89
N HIS A 237 17.89 -10.87 -2.84
CA HIS A 237 17.19 -10.29 -1.70
C HIS A 237 17.35 -11.12 -0.41
N ARG A 238 17.40 -12.46 -0.51
CA ARG A 238 17.65 -13.33 0.65
C ARG A 238 19.10 -13.21 1.14
N ALA A 239 20.06 -13.11 0.21
CA ALA A 239 21.46 -12.83 0.56
C ALA A 239 21.59 -11.47 1.29
N ALA A 240 20.91 -10.44 0.81
CA ALA A 240 20.90 -9.13 1.47
C ALA A 240 20.25 -9.17 2.87
N LEU A 241 19.18 -9.96 3.06
CA LEU A 241 18.58 -10.19 4.36
C LEU A 241 19.57 -10.89 5.31
N ALA A 242 20.31 -11.90 4.85
CA ALA A 242 21.31 -12.60 5.66
C ALA A 242 22.42 -11.69 6.19
N GLU A 243 22.86 -10.73 5.38
CA GLU A 243 23.88 -9.75 5.77
C GLU A 243 23.35 -8.64 6.69
N SER A 244 22.06 -8.33 6.59
CA SER A 244 21.48 -7.16 7.23
C SER A 244 20.64 -7.44 8.47
N THR A 245 20.41 -8.71 8.81
CA THR A 245 19.56 -9.16 9.93
C THR A 245 20.26 -10.22 10.77
N ASN A 246 19.61 -10.68 11.85
CA ASN A 246 20.07 -11.78 12.67
C ASN A 246 21.52 -11.56 13.18
N ALA A 247 21.69 -10.51 13.99
CA ALA A 247 23.00 -10.05 14.48
C ALA A 247 23.82 -11.19 15.12
N ASP A 248 23.16 -12.04 15.90
CA ASP A 248 23.76 -13.18 16.60
C ASP A 248 24.00 -14.41 15.68
N ASN A 249 23.61 -14.35 14.41
CA ASN A 249 23.65 -15.44 13.45
C ASN A 249 23.00 -16.72 13.98
N ARG A 250 21.81 -16.58 14.59
CA ARG A 250 21.03 -17.72 15.12
C ARG A 250 20.61 -18.63 13.99
N ALA A 251 20.52 -19.92 14.29
CA ALA A 251 20.05 -20.95 13.36
C ALA A 251 18.82 -21.65 13.94
N GLY A 252 18.07 -22.36 13.11
CA GLY A 252 16.87 -23.09 13.48
C GLY A 252 15.66 -22.71 12.65
N GLY A 253 14.48 -22.92 13.20
CA GLY A 253 13.20 -22.59 12.55
C GLY A 253 12.47 -21.45 13.25
N LEU A 254 11.17 -21.32 12.98
CA LEU A 254 10.34 -20.24 13.53
C LEU A 254 10.30 -20.27 15.07
N THR A 255 10.29 -21.44 15.69
CA THR A 255 10.31 -21.56 17.16
C THR A 255 11.55 -20.91 17.77
N GLU A 256 12.72 -21.12 17.16
CA GLU A 256 13.99 -20.52 17.60
C GLU A 256 14.02 -19.01 17.33
N ALA A 257 13.42 -18.56 16.22
CA ALA A 257 13.31 -17.15 15.91
C ALA A 257 12.45 -16.40 16.94
N LEU A 258 11.33 -17.00 17.35
CA LEU A 258 10.39 -16.44 18.33
C LEU A 258 10.96 -16.43 19.75
N ARG A 259 11.82 -17.35 20.11
CA ARG A 259 12.36 -17.48 21.48
C ARG A 259 13.06 -16.19 21.93
N GLY A 260 12.46 -15.51 22.92
CA GLY A 260 12.96 -14.26 23.48
C GLY A 260 12.83 -13.06 22.54
N ALA A 261 12.01 -13.15 21.48
CA ALA A 261 11.61 -12.00 20.69
C ALA A 261 10.55 -11.16 21.41
N ASP A 262 10.49 -9.87 21.14
CA ASP A 262 9.48 -8.94 21.64
C ASP A 262 8.27 -8.85 20.72
N VAL A 263 8.52 -9.01 19.40
CA VAL A 263 7.55 -8.84 18.33
C VAL A 263 7.61 -10.01 17.38
N PHE A 264 6.46 -10.57 17.03
CA PHE A 264 6.27 -11.46 15.89
C PHE A 264 5.57 -10.72 14.76
N ILE A 265 6.11 -10.79 13.56
CA ILE A 265 5.50 -10.29 12.32
C ILE A 265 5.41 -11.43 11.32
N GLY A 266 4.20 -11.92 11.05
CA GLY A 266 3.90 -12.91 10.04
C GLY A 266 3.55 -12.26 8.71
N LEU A 267 4.31 -12.55 7.67
CA LEU A 267 4.12 -12.10 6.28
C LEU A 267 4.33 -13.29 5.33
N SER A 268 3.72 -14.41 5.66
CA SER A 268 3.94 -15.70 4.98
C SER A 268 2.61 -16.38 4.63
N VAL A 269 2.35 -17.54 5.23
CA VAL A 269 1.17 -18.36 4.98
C VAL A 269 0.46 -18.71 6.29
N ALA A 270 -0.76 -19.22 6.21
CA ALA A 270 -1.60 -19.60 7.34
C ALA A 270 -0.93 -20.58 8.30
N ASP A 271 -1.33 -20.56 9.57
CA ASP A 271 -1.08 -21.58 10.60
C ASP A 271 0.41 -21.91 10.84
N GLN A 272 1.28 -20.91 10.84
CA GLN A 272 2.73 -21.08 11.04
C GLN A 272 3.15 -21.03 12.50
N ALA A 273 2.40 -20.33 13.35
CA ALA A 273 2.75 -20.14 14.75
C ALA A 273 1.70 -20.77 15.67
N THR A 274 2.13 -21.24 16.85
CA THR A 274 1.25 -21.85 17.86
C THR A 274 1.27 -21.04 19.15
N THR A 275 0.30 -21.31 20.04
CA THR A 275 0.22 -20.71 21.38
C THR A 275 1.51 -20.95 22.16
N GLU A 276 2.07 -22.15 22.10
CA GLU A 276 3.30 -22.53 22.80
C GLU A 276 4.51 -21.76 22.27
N MET A 277 4.56 -21.52 20.96
CA MET A 277 5.63 -20.71 20.35
C MET A 277 5.54 -19.27 20.83
N ILE A 278 4.35 -18.66 20.87
CA ILE A 278 4.16 -17.31 21.40
C ILE A 278 4.57 -17.24 22.88
N ALA A 279 4.26 -18.25 23.68
CA ALA A 279 4.65 -18.31 25.08
C ALA A 279 6.18 -18.37 25.32
N THR A 280 7.00 -18.67 24.29
CA THR A 280 8.48 -18.62 24.37
C THR A 280 9.04 -17.21 24.16
N MET A 281 8.24 -16.28 23.69
CA MET A 281 8.63 -14.88 23.50
C MET A 281 8.83 -14.16 24.85
N ARG A 282 9.32 -12.93 24.82
CA ARG A 282 9.37 -12.10 26.04
C ARG A 282 7.96 -11.81 26.56
N PRO A 283 7.75 -11.62 27.88
CA PRO A 283 6.43 -11.39 28.45
C PRO A 283 5.69 -10.22 27.79
N GLY A 284 4.41 -10.44 27.45
CA GLY A 284 3.56 -9.44 26.78
C GLY A 284 4.01 -9.12 25.35
N PRO A 285 4.24 -10.12 24.48
CA PRO A 285 4.73 -9.87 23.13
C PRO A 285 3.67 -9.17 22.27
N ILE A 286 4.16 -8.52 21.22
CA ILE A 286 3.36 -7.96 20.12
C ILE A 286 3.29 -9.00 19.01
N VAL A 287 2.09 -9.31 18.53
CA VAL A 287 1.87 -10.33 17.49
C VAL A 287 1.10 -9.74 16.31
N PHE A 288 1.75 -9.63 15.16
CA PHE A 288 1.14 -9.24 13.89
C PHE A 288 1.11 -10.45 12.97
N ALA A 289 -0.06 -11.08 12.82
CA ALA A 289 -0.28 -12.24 11.96
C ALA A 289 -1.07 -11.79 10.71
N LEU A 290 -0.36 -11.50 9.63
CA LEU A 290 -0.90 -10.71 8.52
C LEU A 290 -1.21 -11.53 7.26
N ALA A 291 -0.98 -12.85 7.27
CA ALA A 291 -1.39 -13.73 6.17
C ALA A 291 -2.92 -13.65 5.94
N ASN A 292 -3.31 -13.69 4.68
CA ASN A 292 -4.70 -13.65 4.26
C ASN A 292 -5.06 -14.86 3.37
N PRO A 293 -6.26 -15.42 3.48
CA PRO A 293 -7.39 -15.02 4.36
C PRO A 293 -7.27 -15.56 5.81
N ILE A 294 -6.38 -16.50 6.06
CA ILE A 294 -6.14 -17.11 7.37
C ILE A 294 -4.77 -16.63 7.88
N PRO A 295 -4.70 -16.06 9.11
CA PRO A 295 -3.43 -15.58 9.65
C PRO A 295 -2.48 -16.71 10.06
N GLU A 296 -1.21 -16.40 10.32
CA GLU A 296 -0.20 -17.33 10.83
C GLU A 296 -0.54 -17.93 12.19
N ILE A 297 -1.33 -17.19 12.98
CA ILE A 297 -1.93 -17.64 14.24
C ILE A 297 -3.23 -16.86 14.46
N MET A 298 -4.27 -17.54 14.91
CA MET A 298 -5.52 -16.86 15.27
C MET A 298 -5.35 -15.96 16.49
N PRO A 299 -6.01 -14.78 16.55
CA PRO A 299 -5.87 -13.84 17.66
C PRO A 299 -6.12 -14.46 19.05
N GLU A 300 -7.11 -15.34 19.16
CA GLU A 300 -7.44 -16.03 20.42
C GLU A 300 -6.27 -16.91 20.89
N ALA A 301 -5.59 -17.61 19.98
CA ALA A 301 -4.43 -18.43 20.28
C ALA A 301 -3.20 -17.60 20.63
N ALA A 302 -2.99 -16.46 19.96
CA ALA A 302 -1.92 -15.52 20.27
C ALA A 302 -2.11 -14.91 21.68
N LEU A 303 -3.33 -14.49 22.01
CA LEU A 303 -3.68 -13.99 23.36
C LEU A 303 -3.51 -15.05 24.43
N ALA A 304 -3.91 -16.31 24.17
CA ALA A 304 -3.67 -17.43 25.07
C ALA A 304 -2.18 -17.71 25.31
N GLY A 305 -1.32 -17.42 24.32
CA GLY A 305 0.14 -17.47 24.40
C GLY A 305 0.77 -16.30 25.16
N GLY A 306 -0.03 -15.34 25.63
CA GLY A 306 0.42 -14.20 26.43
C GLY A 306 0.68 -12.91 25.64
N ALA A 307 0.22 -12.80 24.40
CA ALA A 307 0.35 -11.58 23.60
C ALA A 307 -0.37 -10.40 24.26
N ALA A 308 0.32 -9.25 24.37
CA ALA A 308 -0.26 -8.02 24.87
C ALA A 308 -1.01 -7.23 23.78
N VAL A 309 -0.54 -7.32 22.55
CA VAL A 309 -1.14 -6.66 21.37
C VAL A 309 -1.19 -7.65 20.23
N VAL A 310 -2.35 -7.78 19.60
CA VAL A 310 -2.54 -8.63 18.40
C VAL A 310 -3.12 -7.79 17.27
N ALA A 311 -2.57 -7.96 16.07
CA ALA A 311 -3.09 -7.39 14.83
C ALA A 311 -3.12 -8.45 13.72
N THR A 312 -4.09 -8.32 12.80
CA THR A 312 -4.24 -9.23 11.65
C THR A 312 -4.59 -8.44 10.39
N GLY A 313 -4.47 -9.08 9.21
CA GLY A 313 -5.03 -8.54 7.96
C GLY A 313 -6.56 -8.58 7.89
N ARG A 314 -7.23 -9.26 8.82
CA ARG A 314 -8.67 -9.50 8.80
C ARG A 314 -9.46 -8.29 9.31
N TYR A 315 -10.56 -7.99 8.61
CA TYR A 315 -11.47 -6.88 8.94
C TYR A 315 -12.41 -7.17 10.11
N ASP A 316 -12.56 -8.44 10.51
CA ASP A 316 -13.46 -8.88 11.58
C ASP A 316 -12.79 -8.95 12.96
N TYR A 317 -11.53 -8.52 13.05
CA TYR A 317 -10.77 -8.39 14.29
C TYR A 317 -10.32 -6.94 14.55
N PRO A 318 -10.06 -6.57 15.82
CA PRO A 318 -9.37 -5.33 16.15
C PRO A 318 -8.00 -5.22 15.46
N ASN A 319 -7.50 -4.00 15.31
CA ASN A 319 -6.19 -3.73 14.71
C ASN A 319 -6.02 -4.34 13.31
N GLN A 320 -7.01 -4.13 12.44
CA GLN A 320 -6.86 -4.55 11.05
C GLN A 320 -5.69 -3.83 10.40
N CYS A 321 -4.61 -4.55 10.15
CA CYS A 321 -3.46 -4.09 9.40
C CYS A 321 -3.68 -4.32 7.91
N ASN A 322 -4.11 -3.28 7.21
CA ASN A 322 -4.34 -3.29 5.76
C ASN A 322 -3.59 -2.13 5.10
N ASN A 323 -2.92 -2.41 3.99
CA ASN A 323 -2.13 -1.44 3.23
C ASN A 323 -2.96 -0.24 2.71
N VAL A 324 -4.30 -0.35 2.68
CA VAL A 324 -5.21 0.77 2.38
C VAL A 324 -4.98 1.99 3.28
N LEU A 325 -4.46 1.82 4.48
CA LEU A 325 -4.10 2.93 5.36
C LEU A 325 -2.94 3.78 4.80
N ALA A 326 -2.08 3.21 3.95
CA ALA A 326 -0.84 3.80 3.48
C ALA A 326 -0.87 4.24 2.01
N PHE A 327 -1.14 3.32 1.08
CA PHE A 327 -0.90 3.54 -0.35
C PHE A 327 -1.63 4.75 -0.94
N PRO A 328 -2.89 5.07 -0.56
CA PRO A 328 -3.56 6.19 -1.19
C PRO A 328 -2.89 7.52 -0.87
N GLY A 329 -2.55 7.72 0.41
CA GLY A 329 -1.89 8.93 0.89
C GLY A 329 -0.45 9.06 0.36
N LEU A 330 0.31 7.95 0.29
CA LEU A 330 1.65 7.93 -0.30
C LEU A 330 1.63 8.43 -1.74
N LEU A 331 0.77 7.85 -2.60
CA LEU A 331 0.70 8.27 -3.98
C LEU A 331 0.10 9.67 -4.14
N ARG A 332 -0.85 10.10 -3.29
CA ARG A 332 -1.37 11.47 -3.33
C ARG A 332 -0.28 12.50 -3.06
N GLY A 333 0.51 12.30 -2.00
CA GLY A 333 1.62 13.20 -1.67
C GLY A 333 2.71 13.22 -2.75
N ALA A 334 3.03 12.07 -3.33
CA ALA A 334 4.01 11.96 -4.41
C ALA A 334 3.52 12.63 -5.71
N LEU A 335 2.24 12.50 -6.07
CA LEU A 335 1.64 13.15 -7.24
C LEU A 335 1.60 14.66 -7.09
N ASP A 336 1.11 15.19 -5.96
CA ASP A 336 0.97 16.62 -5.73
C ASP A 336 2.31 17.37 -5.71
N THR A 337 3.40 16.66 -5.43
CA THR A 337 4.76 17.19 -5.51
C THR A 337 5.47 16.83 -6.83
N ARG A 338 4.82 16.12 -7.74
CA ARG A 338 5.43 15.58 -8.96
C ARG A 338 6.76 14.90 -8.65
N ALA A 339 6.78 14.07 -7.59
CA ALA A 339 7.99 13.43 -7.13
C ALA A 339 8.60 12.53 -8.20
N ARG A 340 9.95 12.47 -8.25
CA ARG A 340 10.67 11.60 -9.19
C ARG A 340 10.64 10.12 -8.80
N GLY A 341 10.18 9.80 -7.59
CA GLY A 341 10.08 8.46 -7.05
C GLY A 341 9.48 8.47 -5.66
N ILE A 342 9.36 7.32 -5.05
CA ILE A 342 9.00 7.13 -3.65
C ILE A 342 10.18 6.47 -2.95
N ASP A 343 10.68 7.08 -1.88
CA ASP A 343 11.78 6.57 -1.10
C ASP A 343 11.35 6.12 0.31
N PRO A 344 12.21 5.40 1.04
CA PRO A 344 11.89 4.96 2.40
C PRO A 344 11.62 6.10 3.39
N ALA A 345 12.18 7.30 3.20
CA ALA A 345 11.90 8.44 4.10
C ALA A 345 10.47 8.93 3.95
N MET A 346 9.92 8.93 2.72
CA MET A 346 8.51 9.21 2.45
C MET A 346 7.61 8.16 3.12
N CYS A 347 7.98 6.88 3.03
CA CYS A 347 7.25 5.77 3.68
C CYS A 347 7.27 5.90 5.21
N LEU A 348 8.40 6.27 5.82
CA LEU A 348 8.50 6.51 7.27
C LEU A 348 7.67 7.72 7.71
N ALA A 349 7.65 8.79 6.92
CA ALA A 349 6.82 9.96 7.21
C ALA A 349 5.33 9.59 7.17
N ALA A 350 4.90 8.82 6.16
CA ALA A 350 3.56 8.27 6.05
C ALA A 350 3.21 7.37 7.25
N ALA A 351 4.11 6.46 7.64
CA ALA A 351 3.91 5.57 8.78
C ALA A 351 3.70 6.35 10.09
N ARG A 352 4.48 7.41 10.32
CA ARG A 352 4.31 8.30 11.49
C ARG A 352 2.97 9.03 11.46
N ALA A 353 2.53 9.50 10.29
CA ALA A 353 1.24 10.15 10.14
C ALA A 353 0.07 9.19 10.40
N ILE A 354 0.16 7.94 9.91
CA ILE A 354 -0.84 6.89 10.20
C ILE A 354 -0.89 6.59 11.70
N ALA A 355 0.27 6.43 12.35
CA ALA A 355 0.34 6.16 13.78
C ALA A 355 -0.24 7.31 14.61
N ALA A 356 0.06 8.55 14.26
CA ALA A 356 -0.41 9.75 14.96
C ALA A 356 -1.93 9.96 14.85
N GLU A 357 -2.59 9.36 13.86
CA GLU A 357 -4.05 9.44 13.70
C GLU A 357 -4.79 8.74 14.85
N VAL A 358 -4.16 7.79 15.53
CA VAL A 358 -4.67 7.26 16.79
C VAL A 358 -4.17 8.17 17.90
N GLY A 359 -5.03 9.05 18.38
CA GLY A 359 -4.68 9.97 19.46
C GLY A 359 -4.23 9.24 20.73
N ALA A 360 -3.33 9.84 21.51
CA ALA A 360 -2.76 9.23 22.72
C ALA A 360 -3.82 8.77 23.73
N ALA A 361 -4.95 9.47 23.82
CA ALA A 361 -6.07 9.12 24.72
C ALA A 361 -6.87 7.88 24.25
N ASP A 362 -6.78 7.55 22.96
CA ASP A 362 -7.50 6.43 22.34
C ASP A 362 -6.62 5.19 22.14
N LEU A 363 -5.31 5.35 22.36
CA LEU A 363 -4.34 4.29 22.10
C LEU A 363 -4.48 3.17 23.14
N ALA A 364 -4.76 1.95 22.66
CA ALA A 364 -5.02 0.78 23.49
C ALA A 364 -4.54 -0.50 22.78
N PRO A 365 -4.40 -1.64 23.50
CA PRO A 365 -3.99 -2.91 22.90
C PRO A 365 -4.86 -3.38 21.72
N ASP A 366 -6.12 -3.00 21.69
CA ASP A 366 -7.08 -3.30 20.61
C ASP A 366 -7.31 -2.10 19.65
N ARG A 367 -6.53 -1.02 19.79
CA ARG A 367 -6.64 0.19 18.96
C ARG A 367 -5.27 0.83 18.71
N ILE A 368 -4.45 0.17 17.87
CA ILE A 368 -3.11 0.65 17.47
C ILE A 368 -3.07 1.24 16.07
N VAL A 369 -4.13 1.06 15.28
CA VAL A 369 -4.27 1.60 13.92
C VAL A 369 -5.59 2.35 13.75
N PRO A 370 -5.64 3.39 12.89
CA PRO A 370 -6.87 4.12 12.63
C PRO A 370 -7.83 3.31 11.72
N THR A 371 -9.06 3.78 11.64
CA THR A 371 -10.02 3.27 10.64
C THR A 371 -9.73 3.86 9.26
N PRO A 372 -9.84 3.09 8.17
CA PRO A 372 -9.77 3.61 6.80
C PRO A 372 -10.83 4.67 6.47
N LEU A 373 -11.88 4.75 7.27
CA LEU A 373 -12.97 5.72 7.09
C LEU A 373 -12.69 7.08 7.76
N SER A 374 -11.54 7.26 8.42
CA SER A 374 -11.18 8.54 9.01
C SER A 374 -11.16 9.66 7.98
N ALA A 375 -11.71 10.81 8.36
CA ALA A 375 -11.72 12.00 7.51
C ALA A 375 -10.32 12.65 7.42
N THR A 376 -9.50 12.48 8.43
CA THR A 376 -8.22 13.16 8.63
C THR A 376 -7.01 12.32 8.20
N LEU A 377 -7.13 11.00 8.19
CA LEU A 377 -6.04 10.07 7.88
C LEU A 377 -5.32 10.40 6.56
N TYR A 378 -6.03 10.35 5.45
CA TYR A 378 -5.40 10.48 4.13
C TYR A 378 -4.85 11.88 3.84
N PRO A 379 -5.53 12.98 4.23
CA PRO A 379 -4.94 14.29 4.20
C PRO A 379 -3.62 14.39 4.95
N ALA A 380 -3.55 13.82 6.17
CA ALA A 380 -2.34 13.82 6.99
C ALA A 380 -1.21 12.98 6.37
N VAL A 381 -1.52 11.77 5.88
CA VAL A 381 -0.55 10.88 5.22
C VAL A 381 -0.01 11.53 3.94
N ALA A 382 -0.88 12.11 3.11
CA ALA A 382 -0.48 12.75 1.86
C ALA A 382 0.43 13.97 2.12
N GLU A 383 0.09 14.82 3.10
CA GLU A 383 0.90 15.97 3.49
C GLU A 383 2.27 15.54 4.01
N ALA A 384 2.32 14.55 4.93
CA ALA A 384 3.57 14.03 5.48
C ALA A 384 4.48 13.47 4.37
N THR A 385 3.91 12.72 3.43
CA THR A 385 4.63 12.19 2.28
C THR A 385 5.18 13.30 1.39
N ALA A 386 4.37 14.31 1.09
CA ALA A 386 4.77 15.46 0.29
C ALA A 386 5.93 16.23 0.93
N ARG A 387 5.85 16.51 2.23
CA ARG A 387 6.94 17.19 2.96
C ARG A 387 8.23 16.38 2.95
N ALA A 388 8.13 15.05 3.10
CA ALA A 388 9.27 14.16 3.00
C ALA A 388 9.88 14.16 1.58
N ALA A 389 9.05 14.15 0.53
CA ALA A 389 9.52 14.24 -0.87
C ALA A 389 10.29 15.57 -1.12
N VAL A 390 9.78 16.69 -0.61
CA VAL A 390 10.47 18.00 -0.69
C VAL A 390 11.80 17.94 0.06
N ALA A 391 11.80 17.44 1.29
CA ALA A 391 13.01 17.36 2.12
C ALA A 391 14.08 16.44 1.53
N ALA A 392 13.68 15.36 0.84
CA ALA A 392 14.57 14.42 0.14
C ALA A 392 15.05 14.94 -1.24
N GLY A 393 14.57 16.10 -1.70
CA GLY A 393 14.91 16.63 -3.04
C GLY A 393 14.28 15.85 -4.20
N LEU A 394 13.28 15.02 -3.92
CA LEU A 394 12.56 14.24 -4.94
C LEU A 394 11.43 15.03 -5.59
N ALA A 395 10.89 16.03 -4.92
CA ALA A 395 9.81 16.87 -5.44
C ALA A 395 10.31 17.75 -6.60
N ARG A 396 9.50 17.85 -7.67
CA ARG A 396 9.67 18.81 -8.77
C ARG A 396 8.77 20.04 -8.60
N HIS A 397 7.80 19.94 -7.70
CA HIS A 397 6.90 21.01 -7.33
C HIS A 397 6.73 21.00 -5.81
N ASP A 398 6.88 22.16 -5.17
CA ASP A 398 6.58 22.35 -3.76
C ASP A 398 5.33 23.24 -3.61
N PRO A 399 4.17 22.64 -3.32
CA PRO A 399 2.94 23.42 -3.18
C PRO A 399 2.85 24.20 -1.86
N GLY A 400 3.84 24.06 -0.98
CA GLY A 400 3.86 24.67 0.34
C GLY A 400 3.13 23.83 1.41
N PRO A 401 3.41 24.11 2.70
CA PRO A 401 2.83 23.36 3.83
C PRO A 401 1.29 23.49 3.89
N GLY A 402 0.62 22.37 4.14
CA GLY A 402 -0.83 22.27 4.30
C GLY A 402 -1.62 22.15 2.99
N TRP A 403 -1.04 22.56 1.86
CA TRP A 403 -1.74 22.55 0.58
C TRP A 403 -2.18 21.13 0.15
N VAL A 404 -1.32 20.14 0.31
CA VAL A 404 -1.61 18.76 -0.10
C VAL A 404 -2.74 18.17 0.74
N ALA A 405 -2.75 18.48 2.04
CA ALA A 405 -3.84 18.05 2.92
C ALA A 405 -5.18 18.69 2.49
N ASP A 406 -5.19 19.99 2.20
CA ASP A 406 -6.40 20.71 1.75
C ASP A 406 -6.87 20.23 0.38
N ASN A 407 -5.94 20.01 -0.55
CA ASN A 407 -6.25 19.43 -1.87
C ASN A 407 -6.87 18.04 -1.73
N THR A 408 -6.32 17.20 -0.85
CA THR A 408 -6.84 15.85 -0.59
C THR A 408 -8.27 15.91 -0.04
N ARG A 409 -8.55 16.80 0.93
CA ARG A 409 -9.92 17.01 1.46
C ARG A 409 -10.88 17.44 0.36
N ARG A 410 -10.49 18.46 -0.42
CA ARG A 410 -11.28 19.00 -1.53
C ARG A 410 -11.65 17.93 -2.56
N LEU A 411 -10.68 17.09 -2.95
CA LEU A 411 -10.90 16.03 -3.92
C LEU A 411 -11.84 14.93 -3.37
N ARG A 412 -11.66 14.52 -2.11
CA ARG A 412 -12.57 13.58 -1.43
C ARG A 412 -14.01 14.11 -1.39
N ASP A 413 -14.20 15.38 -1.03
CA ASP A 413 -15.50 16.01 -0.98
C ASP A 413 -16.16 16.09 -2.37
N GLN A 414 -15.38 16.31 -3.43
CA GLN A 414 -15.90 16.26 -4.80
C GLN A 414 -16.40 14.86 -5.16
N VAL A 415 -15.65 13.81 -4.81
CA VAL A 415 -16.06 12.42 -5.04
C VAL A 415 -17.33 12.09 -4.26
N ALA A 416 -17.39 12.45 -2.97
CA ALA A 416 -18.56 12.19 -2.13
C ALA A 416 -19.83 12.86 -2.69
N ARG A 417 -19.74 14.13 -3.14
CA ARG A 417 -20.88 14.82 -3.77
C ARG A 417 -21.36 14.14 -5.05
N ARG A 418 -20.43 13.64 -5.89
CA ARG A 418 -20.79 12.89 -7.11
C ARG A 418 -21.48 11.59 -6.79
N GLN A 419 -21.02 10.81 -5.80
CA GLN A 419 -21.68 9.59 -5.38
C GLN A 419 -23.11 9.86 -4.88
N GLN A 420 -23.31 10.90 -4.06
CA GLN A 420 -24.66 11.28 -3.61
C GLN A 420 -25.59 11.64 -4.77
N SER A 421 -25.07 12.23 -5.84
CA SER A 421 -25.87 12.56 -7.04
C SER A 421 -26.26 11.31 -7.85
N LEU A 422 -25.49 10.24 -7.78
CA LEU A 422 -25.82 8.95 -8.41
C LEU A 422 -26.85 8.15 -7.61
N GLU A 423 -26.85 8.28 -6.28
CA GLU A 423 -27.80 7.60 -5.38
C GLU A 423 -29.15 8.33 -5.28
N ALA A 424 -29.23 9.59 -5.65
CA ALA A 424 -30.48 10.34 -5.64
C ALA A 424 -31.44 9.73 -6.67
N PRO A 425 -32.66 9.28 -6.27
CA PRO A 425 -33.63 8.78 -7.22
C PRO A 425 -33.88 9.82 -8.28
N SER A 426 -33.79 9.43 -9.55
CA SER A 426 -34.13 10.32 -10.68
C SER A 426 -35.55 10.88 -10.43
N ARG A 427 -35.64 12.13 -10.05
CA ARG A 427 -36.89 12.87 -10.07
C ARG A 427 -37.23 13.19 -11.53
N ALA A 428 -37.48 12.13 -12.31
CA ALA A 428 -38.11 12.22 -13.59
C ALA A 428 -39.62 12.16 -13.34
N GLY A 429 -40.26 13.32 -13.36
CA GLY A 429 -41.67 13.45 -13.55
C GLY A 429 -42.08 13.17 -14.98
#